data_0b6b674f2b817e42de2be119a5ce9cfe
#
_entry.id   0b6b674f2b817e42de2be119a5ce9cfe
#
_cell.length_a   1.000
_cell.length_b   1.000
_cell.length_c   1.000
_cell.angle_alpha   90.00
_cell.angle_beta   90.00
_cell.angle_gamma   90.00
#
_symmetry.space_group_name_H-M   'P 1'
#
loop_
_entity.id
_entity.type
_entity.pdbx_description
1 polymer ?
#
loop_
_entity_poly.entity_id
_entity_poly.type
_entity_poly.pdbx_seq_one_letter_code
_entity_poly.pdbx_strand_id
1 'polypeptide(L)'
;MAHVIPFHGTLYNPATVGDVRQVVAPPYDIIDASLQKTLHDRHPNNVIRLELGYEQPGDTTGDNKYLRAAGALKEWLKSGALRRDDKPAIYYHTIEYQPPYSAPGTPTKVFKGFLSTVELEEFGSGKIYPHENTRAAAKTDRFNLLEACRANFSAIISLYSDPQNDVLTLIERSIASDKPRIDFQDDVGFRQRLWSVTDPAVLAKVVEIMHTKQLFIADGHHRYETALNYRRARRQQAGAPSGPQPYDNVLMLFASLEDKGLTVLPTHRVLTTGVPAPKDLLRMLDPVFEVTTLPFQAGNEAQVRGQFIETLRSRGQSVPMFGLALKNDPQYYLLTLRAAHRPSASASPRDRLDVSLLQQHVVATLCPTQQEQEAMLYSKDDHEALNWVRQGTGTAALLLNPTKV
;
A
#
# COMPACT_ATOMS: atom_id res chain seq x y z
N MET A 1 -2.67 -1.61 -23.52
CA MET A 1 -3.97 -1.64 -22.84
C MET A 1 -3.86 -2.64 -21.71
N ALA A 2 -4.34 -2.32 -20.49
CA ALA A 2 -4.18 -3.23 -19.34
C ALA A 2 -4.88 -4.56 -19.63
N HIS A 3 -4.12 -5.64 -19.69
CA HIS A 3 -4.65 -6.97 -20.03
C HIS A 3 -4.72 -7.82 -18.75
N VAL A 4 -5.90 -7.84 -18.16
CA VAL A 4 -6.21 -8.65 -16.97
C VAL A 4 -6.49 -10.09 -17.41
N ILE A 5 -5.90 -11.06 -16.70
CA ILE A 5 -5.95 -12.48 -17.08
C ILE A 5 -6.36 -13.32 -15.87
N PRO A 6 -7.50 -14.01 -15.90
CA PRO A 6 -7.85 -15.02 -14.89
C PRO A 6 -6.77 -16.09 -14.76
N PHE A 7 -6.53 -16.57 -13.55
CA PHE A 7 -5.41 -17.47 -13.30
C PHE A 7 -5.76 -18.62 -12.34
N HIS A 8 -4.93 -19.65 -12.31
CA HIS A 8 -5.06 -20.76 -11.38
C HIS A 8 -4.39 -20.38 -10.05
N GLY A 9 -5.16 -19.85 -9.11
CA GLY A 9 -4.66 -19.44 -7.81
C GLY A 9 -4.21 -20.64 -6.98
N THR A 10 -3.22 -20.41 -6.14
CA THR A 10 -2.78 -21.38 -5.12
C THR A 10 -3.20 -20.85 -3.76
N LEU A 11 -4.06 -21.58 -3.06
CA LEU A 11 -4.67 -21.18 -1.79
C LEU A 11 -4.37 -22.21 -0.71
N TYR A 12 -4.41 -21.75 0.55
CA TYR A 12 -4.41 -22.66 1.69
C TYR A 12 -5.62 -23.59 1.66
N ASN A 13 -5.39 -24.83 2.05
CA ASN A 13 -6.42 -25.84 2.22
C ASN A 13 -6.80 -25.93 3.71
N PRO A 14 -7.95 -25.40 4.13
CA PRO A 14 -8.37 -25.44 5.54
C PRO A 14 -8.46 -26.85 6.12
N ALA A 15 -8.73 -27.87 5.29
CA ALA A 15 -8.76 -29.26 5.76
C ALA A 15 -7.37 -29.77 6.20
N THR A 16 -6.29 -29.16 5.71
CA THR A 16 -4.91 -29.53 6.06
C THR A 16 -4.30 -28.58 7.10
N VAL A 17 -4.51 -27.28 6.94
CA VAL A 17 -3.88 -26.28 7.83
C VAL A 17 -4.76 -25.90 9.02
N GLY A 18 -6.03 -26.29 9.03
CA GLY A 18 -6.98 -25.90 10.07
C GLY A 18 -7.40 -24.42 9.93
N ASP A 19 -7.21 -23.65 10.98
CA ASP A 19 -7.56 -22.22 11.01
C ASP A 19 -6.63 -21.41 10.12
N VAL A 20 -7.17 -20.86 9.03
CA VAL A 20 -6.43 -20.04 8.05
C VAL A 20 -5.76 -18.83 8.70
N ARG A 21 -6.33 -18.29 9.78
CA ARG A 21 -5.74 -17.17 10.54
C ARG A 21 -4.33 -17.50 11.05
N GLN A 22 -4.03 -18.76 11.33
CA GLN A 22 -2.73 -19.17 11.83
C GLN A 22 -1.62 -19.17 10.76
N VAL A 23 -2.00 -19.21 9.48
CA VAL A 23 -1.06 -19.37 8.36
C VAL A 23 -0.88 -18.11 7.50
N VAL A 24 -1.65 -17.05 7.74
CA VAL A 24 -1.52 -15.77 7.07
C VAL A 24 -0.59 -14.81 7.83
N ALA A 25 -0.13 -13.77 7.14
CA ALA A 25 0.71 -12.71 7.69
C ALA A 25 0.28 -11.35 7.10
N PRO A 26 0.55 -10.23 7.78
CA PRO A 26 0.42 -8.91 7.17
C PRO A 26 1.44 -8.69 6.06
N PRO A 27 1.40 -7.56 5.30
CA PRO A 27 2.40 -7.22 4.30
C PRO A 27 3.82 -7.24 4.87
N TYR A 28 4.78 -7.76 4.10
CA TYR A 28 6.15 -8.04 4.57
C TYR A 28 6.90 -6.80 5.06
N ASP A 29 6.59 -5.63 4.52
CA ASP A 29 7.25 -4.36 4.78
C ASP A 29 6.86 -3.69 6.11
N ILE A 30 5.80 -4.19 6.76
CA ILE A 30 5.40 -3.77 8.11
C ILE A 30 5.75 -4.81 9.19
N ILE A 31 6.45 -5.89 8.84
CA ILE A 31 6.83 -6.97 9.76
C ILE A 31 8.21 -6.67 10.34
N ASP A 32 8.27 -6.35 11.62
CA ASP A 32 9.52 -6.25 12.38
C ASP A 32 10.02 -7.62 12.85
N ALA A 33 11.19 -7.67 13.46
CA ALA A 33 11.83 -8.91 13.92
C ALA A 33 11.00 -9.64 15.01
N SER A 34 10.27 -8.92 15.85
CA SER A 34 9.41 -9.49 16.89
C SER A 34 8.19 -10.16 16.28
N LEU A 35 7.51 -9.48 15.37
CA LEU A 35 6.36 -10.01 14.65
C LEU A 35 6.75 -11.17 13.73
N GLN A 36 7.91 -11.08 13.06
CA GLN A 36 8.45 -12.18 12.25
C GLN A 36 8.60 -13.44 13.10
N LYS A 37 9.20 -13.33 14.29
CA LYS A 37 9.33 -14.46 15.21
C LYS A 37 7.98 -15.02 15.62
N THR A 38 7.05 -14.16 16.02
CA THR A 38 5.69 -14.57 16.41
C THR A 38 4.98 -15.35 15.30
N LEU A 39 5.06 -14.89 14.05
CA LEU A 39 4.46 -15.55 12.89
C LEU A 39 5.13 -16.89 12.57
N HIS A 40 6.45 -16.98 12.70
CA HIS A 40 7.18 -18.24 12.54
C HIS A 40 6.81 -19.29 13.60
N ASP A 41 6.61 -18.86 14.85
CA ASP A 41 6.26 -19.75 15.97
C ASP A 41 4.79 -20.17 15.93
N ARG A 42 3.92 -19.37 15.28
CA ARG A 42 2.47 -19.55 15.22
C ARG A 42 2.05 -20.83 14.53
N HIS A 43 2.61 -21.13 13.36
CA HIS A 43 2.25 -22.32 12.59
C HIS A 43 3.37 -22.72 11.60
N PRO A 44 3.63 -24.03 11.41
CA PRO A 44 4.68 -24.50 10.49
C PRO A 44 4.43 -24.12 9.01
N ASN A 45 3.17 -23.91 8.64
CA ASN A 45 2.79 -23.47 7.30
C ASN A 45 2.44 -21.97 7.25
N ASN A 46 2.86 -21.13 8.21
CA ASN A 46 2.63 -19.69 8.11
C ASN A 46 3.42 -19.10 6.93
N VAL A 47 2.73 -18.27 6.12
CA VAL A 47 3.26 -17.67 4.87
C VAL A 47 4.54 -16.85 5.09
N ILE A 48 4.82 -16.43 6.32
CA ILE A 48 6.06 -15.73 6.69
C ILE A 48 7.31 -16.50 6.24
N ARG A 49 7.26 -17.85 6.25
CA ARG A 49 8.36 -18.71 5.81
C ARG A 49 8.65 -18.63 4.31
N LEU A 50 7.63 -18.24 3.54
CA LEU A 50 7.76 -17.99 2.10
C LEU A 50 8.13 -16.53 1.83
N GLU A 51 7.41 -15.60 2.48
CA GLU A 51 7.46 -14.17 2.16
C GLU A 51 8.66 -13.45 2.81
N LEU A 52 9.00 -13.83 4.05
CA LEU A 52 10.07 -13.19 4.83
C LEU A 52 10.74 -14.23 5.76
N GLY A 53 11.39 -15.23 5.15
CA GLY A 53 12.15 -16.25 5.89
C GLY A 53 13.36 -15.64 6.61
N TYR A 54 13.84 -16.34 7.67
CA TYR A 54 15.02 -15.92 8.41
C TYR A 54 16.29 -16.01 7.57
N GLU A 55 17.16 -15.01 7.71
CA GLU A 55 18.58 -15.17 7.39
C GLU A 55 19.25 -15.98 8.50
N GLN A 56 20.13 -16.89 8.12
CA GLN A 56 20.86 -17.74 9.07
C GLN A 56 22.36 -17.47 8.98
N PRO A 57 23.07 -17.50 10.11
CA PRO A 57 24.53 -17.50 10.08
C PRO A 57 25.03 -18.68 9.20
N GLY A 58 25.78 -18.38 8.16
CA GLY A 58 26.27 -19.41 7.22
C GLY A 58 25.43 -19.53 5.94
N ASP A 59 24.44 -18.69 5.70
CA ASP A 59 23.75 -18.61 4.41
C ASP A 59 24.76 -18.43 3.27
N THR A 60 24.58 -19.23 2.21
CA THR A 60 25.42 -19.26 1.00
C THR A 60 24.57 -19.13 -0.25
N THR A 61 25.19 -19.11 -1.42
CA THR A 61 24.46 -19.16 -2.70
C THR A 61 23.68 -20.47 -2.89
N GLY A 62 24.11 -21.57 -2.24
CA GLY A 62 23.47 -22.89 -2.32
C GLY A 62 22.48 -23.20 -1.20
N ASP A 63 22.48 -22.43 -0.10
CA ASP A 63 21.52 -22.52 1.00
C ASP A 63 21.30 -21.14 1.60
N ASN A 64 20.11 -20.62 1.42
CA ASN A 64 19.71 -19.30 1.90
C ASN A 64 18.20 -19.22 2.10
N LYS A 65 17.73 -18.11 2.68
CA LYS A 65 16.31 -17.90 2.97
C LYS A 65 15.40 -18.11 1.74
N TYR A 66 15.84 -17.76 0.53
CA TYR A 66 15.04 -17.88 -0.70
C TYR A 66 14.91 -19.34 -1.15
N LEU A 67 15.99 -20.11 -1.09
CA LEU A 67 15.96 -21.53 -1.42
C LEU A 67 15.17 -22.34 -0.37
N ARG A 68 15.25 -21.95 0.90
CA ARG A 68 14.41 -22.53 1.96
C ARG A 68 12.93 -22.22 1.72
N ALA A 69 12.57 -21.00 1.29
CA ALA A 69 11.21 -20.64 0.90
C ALA A 69 10.71 -21.48 -0.29
N ALA A 70 11.53 -21.66 -1.32
CA ALA A 70 11.19 -22.52 -2.47
C ALA A 70 10.99 -23.99 -2.06
N GLY A 71 11.82 -24.51 -1.16
CA GLY A 71 11.66 -25.84 -0.56
C GLY A 71 10.36 -25.98 0.21
N ALA A 72 10.03 -25.01 1.07
CA ALA A 72 8.77 -24.96 1.82
C ALA A 72 7.55 -24.91 0.89
N LEU A 73 7.56 -24.06 -0.14
CA LEU A 73 6.48 -23.97 -1.13
C LEU A 73 6.23 -25.34 -1.80
N LYS A 74 7.30 -26.02 -2.22
CA LYS A 74 7.20 -27.34 -2.85
C LYS A 74 6.62 -28.37 -1.89
N GLU A 75 7.04 -28.37 -0.63
CA GLU A 75 6.53 -29.28 0.39
C GLU A 75 5.06 -29.00 0.73
N TRP A 76 4.65 -27.75 0.83
CA TRP A 76 3.26 -27.39 1.12
C TRP A 76 2.31 -27.75 -0.02
N LEU A 77 2.77 -27.68 -1.26
CA LEU A 77 2.02 -28.17 -2.42
C LEU A 77 1.91 -29.70 -2.39
N LYS A 78 3.00 -30.41 -2.03
CA LYS A 78 3.02 -31.86 -1.94
C LYS A 78 2.16 -32.40 -0.79
N SER A 79 2.21 -31.76 0.37
CA SER A 79 1.42 -32.14 1.56
C SER A 79 -0.04 -31.75 1.45
N GLY A 80 -0.41 -30.93 0.48
CA GLY A 80 -1.77 -30.39 0.32
C GLY A 80 -2.12 -29.26 1.27
N ALA A 81 -1.15 -28.68 2.01
CA ALA A 81 -1.32 -27.45 2.78
C ALA A 81 -1.68 -26.27 1.85
N LEU A 82 -1.07 -26.24 0.68
CA LEU A 82 -1.44 -25.38 -0.43
C LEU A 82 -2.01 -26.21 -1.58
N ARG A 83 -3.09 -25.72 -2.20
CA ARG A 83 -3.71 -26.34 -3.37
C ARG A 83 -3.86 -25.32 -4.49
N ARG A 84 -3.43 -25.73 -5.69
CA ARG A 84 -3.69 -24.96 -6.91
C ARG A 84 -5.08 -25.29 -7.44
N ASP A 85 -5.82 -24.28 -7.86
CA ASP A 85 -7.14 -24.45 -8.44
C ASP A 85 -7.04 -25.05 -9.85
N ASP A 86 -7.98 -25.95 -10.17
CA ASP A 86 -8.03 -26.68 -11.44
C ASP A 86 -8.56 -25.79 -12.59
N LYS A 87 -9.31 -24.74 -12.27
CA LYS A 87 -9.90 -23.80 -13.24
C LYS A 87 -9.31 -22.41 -13.04
N PRO A 88 -9.11 -21.66 -14.15
CA PRO A 88 -8.76 -20.26 -14.03
C PRO A 88 -9.91 -19.49 -13.36
N ALA A 89 -9.56 -18.54 -12.49
CA ALA A 89 -10.50 -17.75 -11.74
C ALA A 89 -10.03 -16.29 -11.58
N ILE A 90 -10.98 -15.44 -11.27
CA ILE A 90 -10.77 -14.18 -10.57
C ILE A 90 -11.15 -14.41 -9.11
N TYR A 91 -10.39 -13.87 -8.17
CA TYR A 91 -10.65 -14.05 -6.76
C TYR A 91 -11.20 -12.76 -6.16
N TYR A 92 -12.50 -12.74 -5.86
CA TYR A 92 -13.13 -11.61 -5.21
C TYR A 92 -12.79 -11.60 -3.74
N HIS A 93 -12.32 -10.47 -3.24
CA HIS A 93 -11.84 -10.29 -1.87
C HIS A 93 -12.56 -9.12 -1.21
N THR A 94 -13.06 -9.34 0.00
CA THR A 94 -13.61 -8.27 0.83
C THR A 94 -12.94 -8.21 2.19
N ILE A 95 -12.74 -6.99 2.69
CA ILE A 95 -12.26 -6.72 4.03
C ILE A 95 -13.29 -5.84 4.72
N GLU A 96 -13.95 -6.39 5.75
CA GLU A 96 -14.85 -5.64 6.62
C GLU A 96 -14.01 -5.11 7.79
N TYR A 97 -13.97 -3.80 7.97
CA TYR A 97 -13.06 -3.16 8.89
C TYR A 97 -13.60 -1.86 9.46
N GLN A 98 -13.17 -1.52 10.66
CA GLN A 98 -13.31 -0.18 11.21
C GLN A 98 -12.22 0.70 10.59
N PRO A 99 -12.55 1.84 9.94
CA PRO A 99 -11.51 2.70 9.39
C PRO A 99 -10.49 3.10 10.46
N PRO A 100 -9.18 2.89 10.22
CA PRO A 100 -8.15 3.27 11.19
C PRO A 100 -8.23 4.76 11.54
N TYR A 101 -7.92 5.08 12.78
CA TYR A 101 -7.87 6.48 13.28
C TYR A 101 -9.19 7.23 13.15
N SER A 102 -10.32 6.51 13.04
CA SER A 102 -11.64 7.10 13.00
C SER A 102 -12.20 7.37 14.40
N ALA A 103 -13.11 8.34 14.50
CA ALA A 103 -13.79 8.62 15.76
C ALA A 103 -14.59 7.41 16.27
N PRO A 104 -14.76 7.25 17.59
CA PRO A 104 -15.66 6.24 18.13
C PRO A 104 -17.07 6.35 17.52
N GLY A 105 -17.62 5.19 17.12
CA GLY A 105 -18.95 5.12 16.47
C GLY A 105 -18.93 5.35 14.95
N THR A 106 -17.78 5.57 14.32
CA THR A 106 -17.69 5.59 12.86
C THR A 106 -18.17 4.24 12.29
N PRO A 107 -19.04 4.23 11.27
CA PRO A 107 -19.54 3.00 10.67
C PRO A 107 -18.42 2.12 10.10
N THR A 108 -18.56 0.81 10.27
CA THR A 108 -17.74 -0.19 9.60
C THR A 108 -17.81 -0.04 8.09
N LYS A 109 -16.69 -0.17 7.41
CA LYS A 109 -16.60 -0.18 5.95
C LYS A 109 -16.31 -1.60 5.43
N VAL A 110 -16.63 -1.83 4.18
CA VAL A 110 -16.27 -3.06 3.46
C VAL A 110 -15.45 -2.66 2.24
N PHE A 111 -14.13 -2.82 2.33
CA PHE A 111 -13.26 -2.75 1.16
C PHE A 111 -13.57 -3.92 0.23
N LYS A 112 -13.63 -3.66 -1.07
CA LYS A 112 -13.95 -4.63 -2.11
C LYS A 112 -12.90 -4.57 -3.20
N GLY A 113 -12.44 -5.74 -3.62
CA GLY A 113 -11.50 -5.85 -4.72
C GLY A 113 -11.50 -7.26 -5.30
N PHE A 114 -10.77 -7.44 -6.37
CA PHE A 114 -10.55 -8.77 -6.93
C PHE A 114 -9.10 -8.98 -7.31
N LEU A 115 -8.61 -10.21 -7.12
CA LEU A 115 -7.27 -10.60 -7.54
C LEU A 115 -7.33 -11.25 -8.91
N SER A 116 -6.43 -10.82 -9.78
CA SER A 116 -6.15 -11.45 -11.07
C SER A 116 -4.69 -11.20 -11.45
N THR A 117 -4.21 -11.79 -12.51
CA THR A 117 -2.93 -11.40 -13.08
C THR A 117 -3.14 -10.31 -14.13
N VAL A 118 -2.10 -9.51 -14.37
CA VAL A 118 -2.06 -8.52 -15.44
C VAL A 118 -0.77 -8.65 -16.21
N GLU A 119 -0.83 -8.48 -17.53
CA GLU A 119 0.35 -8.43 -18.36
C GLU A 119 1.21 -7.21 -18.00
N LEU A 120 2.51 -7.43 -17.83
CA LEU A 120 3.48 -6.39 -17.48
C LEU A 120 3.70 -5.45 -18.66
N GLU A 121 3.59 -4.16 -18.42
CA GLU A 121 3.90 -3.07 -19.33
C GLU A 121 5.08 -2.25 -18.80
N GLU A 122 5.95 -1.76 -19.68
CA GLU A 122 7.00 -0.81 -19.27
C GLU A 122 6.35 0.51 -18.83
N PHE A 123 6.89 1.13 -17.78
CA PHE A 123 6.38 2.42 -17.33
C PHE A 123 6.46 3.47 -18.44
N GLY A 124 5.39 4.23 -18.61
CA GLY A 124 5.28 5.26 -19.64
C GLY A 124 4.89 4.76 -21.03
N SER A 125 4.77 3.46 -21.24
CA SER A 125 4.40 2.87 -22.54
C SER A 125 2.95 2.35 -22.61
N GLY A 126 2.31 2.18 -21.47
CA GLY A 126 1.00 1.56 -21.39
C GLY A 126 0.02 2.31 -20.46
N LYS A 127 -0.86 1.56 -19.81
CA LYS A 127 -1.93 2.07 -18.95
C LYS A 127 -1.69 1.78 -17.46
N ILE A 128 -0.49 1.36 -17.07
CA ILE A 128 -0.13 1.09 -15.68
C ILE A 128 0.77 2.22 -15.19
N TYR A 129 0.29 2.99 -14.21
CA TYR A 129 0.90 4.22 -13.75
C TYR A 129 1.45 4.06 -12.33
N PRO A 130 2.77 4.25 -12.13
CA PRO A 130 3.36 4.39 -10.80
C PRO A 130 3.23 5.82 -10.29
N HIS A 131 3.34 6.01 -8.97
CA HIS A 131 3.45 7.33 -8.33
C HIS A 131 4.66 7.47 -7.41
N GLU A 132 5.45 6.41 -7.21
CA GLU A 132 6.65 6.43 -6.37
C GLU A 132 7.90 5.99 -7.13
N ASN A 133 9.05 6.46 -6.64
CA ASN A 133 10.36 5.95 -7.04
C ASN A 133 10.76 4.79 -6.11
N THR A 134 11.36 3.75 -6.67
CA THR A 134 11.72 2.54 -5.93
C THR A 134 13.16 2.54 -5.43
N ARG A 135 13.43 1.79 -4.34
CA ARG A 135 14.76 1.61 -3.75
C ARG A 135 15.42 0.32 -4.26
N ALA A 136 16.74 0.36 -4.53
CA ALA A 136 17.47 -0.76 -5.12
C ALA A 136 17.51 -2.00 -4.21
N ALA A 137 17.76 -1.85 -2.90
CA ALA A 137 17.90 -2.97 -1.96
C ALA A 137 16.60 -3.81 -1.85
N ALA A 138 15.44 -3.16 -1.74
CA ALA A 138 14.16 -3.87 -1.68
C ALA A 138 13.87 -4.66 -2.96
N LYS A 139 14.29 -4.15 -4.13
CA LYS A 139 14.14 -4.86 -5.41
C LYS A 139 14.99 -6.12 -5.48
N THR A 140 16.22 -6.09 -4.98
CA THR A 140 17.11 -7.24 -4.97
C THR A 140 16.56 -8.39 -4.12
N ASP A 141 16.05 -8.08 -2.92
CA ASP A 141 15.45 -9.09 -2.05
C ASP A 141 14.24 -9.77 -2.69
N ARG A 142 13.32 -8.97 -3.23
CA ARG A 142 12.11 -9.49 -3.91
C ARG A 142 12.45 -10.23 -5.21
N PHE A 143 13.49 -9.81 -5.94
CA PHE A 143 13.95 -10.50 -7.14
C PHE A 143 14.49 -11.91 -6.81
N ASN A 144 15.32 -12.03 -5.79
CA ASN A 144 15.87 -13.32 -5.36
C ASN A 144 14.76 -14.28 -4.92
N LEU A 145 13.76 -13.78 -4.21
CA LEU A 145 12.59 -14.57 -3.81
C LEU A 145 11.79 -15.06 -5.03
N LEU A 146 11.51 -14.16 -5.97
CA LEU A 146 10.76 -14.48 -7.19
C LEU A 146 11.54 -15.47 -8.09
N GLU A 147 12.86 -15.30 -8.20
CA GLU A 147 13.72 -16.23 -8.96
C GLU A 147 13.72 -17.64 -8.35
N ALA A 148 13.81 -17.74 -7.01
CA ALA A 148 13.84 -19.03 -6.32
C ALA A 148 12.49 -19.75 -6.34
N CYS A 149 11.39 -19.01 -6.05
CA CYS A 149 10.06 -19.58 -5.85
C CYS A 149 9.22 -19.61 -7.13
N ARG A 150 9.46 -18.73 -8.08
CA ARG A 150 8.68 -18.56 -9.31
C ARG A 150 7.18 -18.34 -9.03
N ALA A 151 6.89 -17.62 -7.95
CA ALA A 151 5.53 -17.36 -7.47
C ALA A 151 5.43 -15.93 -6.92
N ASN A 152 4.23 -15.33 -7.07
CA ASN A 152 3.89 -14.08 -6.41
C ASN A 152 3.17 -14.42 -5.09
N PHE A 153 3.73 -14.04 -3.95
CA PHE A 153 3.13 -14.27 -2.63
C PHE A 153 2.27 -13.09 -2.18
N SER A 154 2.66 -11.88 -2.55
CA SER A 154 1.94 -10.64 -2.24
C SER A 154 1.44 -9.97 -3.52
N ALA A 155 0.16 -9.65 -3.58
CA ALA A 155 -0.42 -8.91 -4.69
C ALA A 155 0.00 -7.43 -4.67
N ILE A 156 0.21 -6.86 -5.85
CA ILE A 156 0.32 -5.41 -6.02
C ILE A 156 -1.10 -4.83 -5.92
N ILE A 157 -1.29 -3.75 -5.17
CA ILE A 157 -2.59 -3.08 -5.09
C ILE A 157 -2.67 -2.05 -6.20
N SER A 158 -3.67 -2.19 -7.06
CA SER A 158 -3.95 -1.30 -8.17
C SER A 158 -5.35 -0.74 -8.10
N LEU A 159 -5.47 0.56 -8.34
CA LEU A 159 -6.74 1.26 -8.40
C LEU A 159 -7.14 1.49 -9.87
N TYR A 160 -8.44 1.45 -10.14
CA TYR A 160 -9.02 1.78 -11.45
C TYR A 160 -10.31 2.59 -11.26
N SER A 161 -10.66 3.44 -12.23
CA SER A 161 -11.91 4.20 -12.19
C SER A 161 -13.06 3.41 -12.81
N ASP A 162 -14.15 3.26 -12.07
CA ASP A 162 -15.38 2.58 -12.47
C ASP A 162 -16.62 3.25 -11.83
N PRO A 163 -16.98 4.46 -12.27
CA PRO A 163 -18.04 5.27 -11.63
C PRO A 163 -19.41 4.58 -11.58
N GLN A 164 -19.68 3.65 -12.49
CA GLN A 164 -20.91 2.86 -12.52
C GLN A 164 -20.81 1.59 -11.67
N ASN A 165 -19.63 1.28 -11.15
CA ASN A 165 -19.36 0.06 -10.39
C ASN A 165 -19.72 -1.25 -11.13
N ASP A 166 -19.49 -1.26 -12.44
CA ASP A 166 -19.90 -2.35 -13.33
C ASP A 166 -19.16 -3.65 -13.02
N VAL A 167 -17.84 -3.56 -12.79
CA VAL A 167 -16.98 -4.74 -12.55
C VAL A 167 -17.38 -5.44 -11.24
N LEU A 168 -17.42 -4.71 -10.12
CA LEU A 168 -17.74 -5.32 -8.82
C LEU A 168 -19.20 -5.80 -8.78
N THR A 169 -20.13 -5.06 -9.38
CA THR A 169 -21.53 -5.48 -9.47
C THR A 169 -21.68 -6.79 -10.25
N LEU A 170 -20.96 -6.94 -11.35
CA LEU A 170 -20.98 -8.19 -12.14
C LEU A 170 -20.44 -9.37 -11.33
N ILE A 171 -19.30 -9.18 -10.66
CA ILE A 171 -18.69 -10.21 -9.80
C ILE A 171 -19.63 -10.57 -8.66
N GLU A 172 -20.14 -9.60 -7.90
CA GLU A 172 -21.04 -9.82 -6.75
C GLU A 172 -22.32 -10.56 -7.13
N ARG A 173 -22.90 -10.23 -8.27
CA ARG A 173 -24.08 -10.95 -8.78
C ARG A 173 -23.77 -12.43 -9.08
N SER A 174 -22.59 -12.72 -9.60
CA SER A 174 -22.21 -14.10 -9.97
C SER A 174 -21.98 -15.01 -8.76
N ILE A 175 -21.67 -14.43 -7.59
CA ILE A 175 -21.40 -15.17 -6.34
C ILE A 175 -22.47 -14.96 -5.27
N ALA A 176 -23.62 -14.35 -5.59
CA ALA A 176 -24.64 -13.94 -4.63
C ALA A 176 -25.17 -15.09 -3.76
N SER A 177 -25.19 -16.33 -4.28
CA SER A 177 -25.57 -17.54 -3.56
C SER A 177 -24.39 -18.33 -2.99
N ASP A 178 -23.16 -17.93 -3.28
CA ASP A 178 -21.98 -18.71 -2.96
C ASP A 178 -21.43 -18.33 -1.57
N LYS A 179 -21.02 -19.36 -0.82
CA LYS A 179 -20.26 -19.15 0.40
C LYS A 179 -18.82 -18.78 0.07
N PRO A 180 -18.18 -17.90 0.85
CA PRO A 180 -16.75 -17.63 0.70
C PRO A 180 -15.94 -18.91 0.90
N ARG A 181 -14.90 -19.09 0.13
CA ARG A 181 -13.93 -20.20 0.30
C ARG A 181 -13.06 -20.00 1.53
N ILE A 182 -12.80 -18.73 1.86
CA ILE A 182 -12.04 -18.31 3.04
C ILE A 182 -12.86 -17.23 3.73
N ASP A 183 -13.06 -17.38 5.03
CA ASP A 183 -13.74 -16.41 5.90
C ASP A 183 -13.09 -16.49 7.29
N PHE A 184 -12.38 -15.44 7.69
CA PHE A 184 -11.76 -15.37 9.00
C PHE A 184 -11.64 -13.92 9.46
N GLN A 185 -11.43 -13.73 10.76
CA GLN A 185 -11.07 -12.45 11.35
C GLN A 185 -9.57 -12.45 11.64
N ASP A 186 -8.85 -11.43 11.14
CA ASP A 186 -7.43 -11.30 11.37
C ASP A 186 -7.08 -10.75 12.76
N ASP A 187 -5.78 -10.60 13.06
CA ASP A 187 -5.30 -10.20 14.38
C ASP A 187 -5.68 -8.76 14.78
N VAL A 188 -6.01 -7.91 13.82
CA VAL A 188 -6.47 -6.54 14.05
C VAL A 188 -8.00 -6.43 14.07
N GLY A 189 -8.70 -7.56 13.94
CA GLY A 189 -10.16 -7.63 14.01
C GLY A 189 -10.87 -7.40 12.69
N PHE A 190 -10.16 -7.32 11.56
CA PHE A 190 -10.76 -7.17 10.24
C PHE A 190 -11.23 -8.52 9.71
N ARG A 191 -12.46 -8.57 9.17
CA ARG A 191 -13.01 -9.80 8.59
C ARG A 191 -12.65 -9.90 7.13
N GLN A 192 -11.89 -10.94 6.79
CA GLN A 192 -11.38 -11.25 5.46
C GLN A 192 -12.26 -12.32 4.82
N ARG A 193 -12.78 -12.08 3.60
CA ARG A 193 -13.55 -13.08 2.86
C ARG A 193 -13.05 -13.18 1.43
N LEU A 194 -12.96 -14.40 0.89
CA LEU A 194 -12.49 -14.66 -0.48
C LEU A 194 -13.43 -15.65 -1.19
N TRP A 195 -13.79 -15.32 -2.42
CA TRP A 195 -14.54 -16.18 -3.35
C TRP A 195 -13.73 -16.42 -4.61
N SER A 196 -13.93 -17.57 -5.25
CA SER A 196 -13.40 -17.86 -6.59
C SER A 196 -14.52 -17.74 -7.62
N VAL A 197 -14.34 -16.84 -8.57
CA VAL A 197 -15.27 -16.64 -9.71
C VAL A 197 -14.70 -17.39 -10.89
N THR A 198 -15.40 -18.45 -11.34
CA THR A 198 -14.94 -19.35 -12.42
C THR A 198 -15.88 -19.40 -13.61
N ASP A 199 -17.00 -18.68 -13.60
CA ASP A 199 -17.95 -18.62 -14.72
C ASP A 199 -17.25 -17.96 -15.93
N PRO A 200 -17.10 -18.65 -17.08
CA PRO A 200 -16.38 -18.13 -18.23
C PRO A 200 -16.99 -16.85 -18.81
N ALA A 201 -18.33 -16.70 -18.75
CA ALA A 201 -19.00 -15.52 -19.29
C ALA A 201 -18.71 -14.28 -18.39
N VAL A 202 -18.73 -14.46 -17.07
CA VAL A 202 -18.36 -13.42 -16.10
C VAL A 202 -16.89 -13.04 -16.27
N LEU A 203 -15.98 -14.02 -16.34
CA LEU A 203 -14.55 -13.80 -16.56
C LEU A 203 -14.28 -12.99 -17.81
N ALA A 204 -14.88 -13.41 -18.95
CA ALA A 204 -14.72 -12.72 -20.22
C ALA A 204 -15.21 -11.26 -20.16
N LYS A 205 -16.35 -11.01 -19.48
CA LYS A 205 -16.90 -9.67 -19.37
C LYS A 205 -16.08 -8.76 -18.45
N VAL A 206 -15.56 -9.29 -17.33
CA VAL A 206 -14.62 -8.54 -16.48
C VAL A 206 -13.36 -8.16 -17.25
N VAL A 207 -12.77 -9.10 -18.00
CA VAL A 207 -11.59 -8.83 -18.84
C VAL A 207 -11.89 -7.75 -19.88
N GLU A 208 -13.03 -7.82 -20.56
CA GLU A 208 -13.48 -6.83 -21.54
C GLU A 208 -13.57 -5.42 -20.92
N ILE A 209 -14.24 -5.28 -19.77
CA ILE A 209 -14.38 -3.99 -19.08
C ILE A 209 -13.02 -3.46 -18.65
N MET A 210 -12.20 -4.29 -18.00
CA MET A 210 -10.89 -3.91 -17.50
C MET A 210 -9.91 -3.52 -18.61
N HIS A 211 -10.06 -4.06 -19.81
CA HIS A 211 -9.21 -3.74 -20.96
C HIS A 211 -9.22 -2.24 -21.31
N THR A 212 -10.31 -1.54 -21.03
CA THR A 212 -10.44 -0.09 -21.28
C THR A 212 -9.86 0.78 -20.17
N LYS A 213 -9.66 0.22 -18.96
CA LYS A 213 -9.29 0.97 -17.76
C LYS A 213 -7.80 1.32 -17.72
N GLN A 214 -7.50 2.42 -17.04
CA GLN A 214 -6.17 2.78 -16.58
C GLN A 214 -5.97 2.19 -15.18
N LEU A 215 -4.76 1.75 -14.88
CA LEU A 215 -4.39 1.15 -13.61
C LEU A 215 -3.38 2.05 -12.89
N PHE A 216 -3.67 2.39 -11.66
CA PHE A 216 -2.81 3.20 -10.81
C PHE A 216 -2.27 2.31 -9.69
N ILE A 217 -0.97 2.07 -9.65
CA ILE A 217 -0.37 1.29 -8.57
C ILE A 217 -0.52 2.09 -7.28
N ALA A 218 -1.31 1.59 -6.33
CA ALA A 218 -1.47 2.20 -5.01
C ALA A 218 -0.41 1.72 -4.02
N ASP A 219 -0.02 0.43 -4.12
CA ASP A 219 1.03 -0.18 -3.32
C ASP A 219 1.74 -1.28 -4.10
N GLY A 220 3.03 -1.49 -3.81
CA GLY A 220 3.82 -2.55 -4.44
C GLY A 220 4.64 -2.12 -5.66
N HIS A 221 5.05 -0.87 -5.77
CA HIS A 221 5.92 -0.37 -6.84
C HIS A 221 7.20 -1.21 -6.98
N HIS A 222 7.85 -1.57 -5.86
CA HIS A 222 9.02 -2.45 -5.86
C HIS A 222 8.71 -3.83 -6.45
N ARG A 223 7.53 -4.40 -6.14
CA ARG A 223 7.07 -5.70 -6.68
C ARG A 223 6.84 -5.63 -8.18
N TYR A 224 6.27 -4.53 -8.69
CA TYR A 224 6.06 -4.33 -10.12
C TYR A 224 7.37 -4.22 -10.89
N GLU A 225 8.30 -3.37 -10.44
CA GLU A 225 9.62 -3.26 -11.09
C GLU A 225 10.42 -4.54 -10.99
N THR A 226 10.32 -5.26 -9.88
CA THR A 226 10.93 -6.59 -9.72
C THR A 226 10.39 -7.56 -10.75
N ALA A 227 9.08 -7.58 -10.98
CA ALA A 227 8.45 -8.44 -11.99
C ALA A 227 8.91 -8.07 -13.41
N LEU A 228 9.06 -6.77 -13.73
CA LEU A 228 9.64 -6.32 -15.00
C LEU A 228 11.09 -6.81 -15.19
N ASN A 229 11.91 -6.68 -14.16
CA ASN A 229 13.30 -7.14 -14.18
C ASN A 229 13.39 -8.66 -14.31
N TYR A 230 12.54 -9.39 -13.60
CA TYR A 230 12.44 -10.85 -13.70
C TYR A 230 12.01 -11.29 -15.10
N ARG A 231 10.99 -10.66 -15.70
CA ARG A 231 10.58 -10.92 -17.08
C ARG A 231 11.75 -10.76 -18.05
N ARG A 232 12.50 -9.64 -17.95
CA ARG A 232 13.65 -9.39 -18.82
C ARG A 232 14.73 -10.46 -18.66
N ALA A 233 15.10 -10.80 -17.41
CA ALA A 233 16.08 -11.83 -17.13
C ALA A 233 15.65 -13.21 -17.67
N ARG A 234 14.39 -13.60 -17.46
CA ARG A 234 13.85 -14.89 -17.92
C ARG A 234 13.78 -14.97 -19.44
N ARG A 235 13.36 -13.89 -20.13
CA ARG A 235 13.34 -13.84 -21.59
C ARG A 235 14.75 -13.94 -22.17
N GLN A 236 15.73 -13.27 -21.57
CA GLN A 236 17.12 -13.35 -21.99
C GLN A 236 17.68 -14.77 -21.80
N GLN A 237 17.46 -15.42 -20.66
CA GLN A 237 17.89 -16.79 -20.38
C GLN A 237 17.26 -17.82 -21.34
N ALA A 238 16.01 -17.63 -21.70
CA ALA A 238 15.27 -18.51 -22.59
C ALA A 238 15.50 -18.24 -24.09
N GLY A 239 16.42 -17.34 -24.47
CA GLY A 239 16.68 -17.00 -25.87
C GLY A 239 15.56 -16.20 -26.52
N ALA A 240 14.87 -15.34 -25.77
CA ALA A 240 13.76 -14.50 -26.21
C ALA A 240 12.62 -15.30 -26.90
N PRO A 241 11.92 -16.19 -26.16
CA PRO A 241 10.88 -17.04 -26.70
C PRO A 241 9.76 -16.21 -27.34
N SER A 242 9.23 -16.70 -28.44
CA SER A 242 8.05 -16.13 -29.08
C SER A 242 6.79 -16.48 -28.29
N GLY A 243 5.86 -15.52 -28.16
CA GLY A 243 4.58 -15.69 -27.50
C GLY A 243 4.59 -15.44 -25.97
N PRO A 244 3.39 -15.48 -25.36
CA PRO A 244 3.19 -15.19 -23.94
C PRO A 244 3.85 -16.23 -23.05
N GLN A 245 4.47 -15.77 -21.97
CA GLN A 245 5.09 -16.60 -20.95
C GLN A 245 4.44 -16.33 -19.58
N PRO A 246 4.42 -17.30 -18.66
CA PRO A 246 3.85 -17.07 -17.31
C PRO A 246 4.46 -15.87 -16.59
N TYR A 247 5.75 -15.60 -16.77
CA TYR A 247 6.48 -14.49 -16.18
C TYR A 247 6.26 -13.13 -16.88
N ASP A 248 5.43 -13.09 -17.93
CA ASP A 248 4.98 -11.82 -18.51
C ASP A 248 3.85 -11.18 -17.72
N ASN A 249 3.34 -11.88 -16.70
CA ASN A 249 2.22 -11.45 -15.88
C ASN A 249 2.62 -11.30 -14.42
N VAL A 250 1.91 -10.41 -13.69
CA VAL A 250 2.08 -10.22 -12.26
C VAL A 250 0.74 -10.21 -11.54
N LEU A 251 0.72 -10.70 -10.30
CA LEU A 251 -0.49 -10.74 -9.46
C LEU A 251 -0.85 -9.33 -8.96
N MET A 252 -2.10 -8.92 -9.20
CA MET A 252 -2.64 -7.66 -8.69
C MET A 252 -3.98 -7.86 -7.97
N LEU A 253 -4.20 -7.04 -6.95
CA LEU A 253 -5.49 -6.77 -6.33
C LEU A 253 -6.03 -5.47 -6.92
N PHE A 254 -7.15 -5.53 -7.59
CA PHE A 254 -7.81 -4.40 -8.23
C PHE A 254 -8.94 -3.88 -7.36
N ALA A 255 -8.95 -2.58 -7.08
CA ALA A 255 -10.02 -1.91 -6.35
C ALA A 255 -10.51 -0.67 -7.10
N SER A 256 -11.82 -0.41 -7.05
CA SER A 256 -12.40 0.79 -7.66
C SER A 256 -12.10 2.03 -6.84
N LEU A 257 -11.69 3.12 -7.51
CA LEU A 257 -11.47 4.42 -6.90
C LEU A 257 -12.75 4.99 -6.25
N GLU A 258 -13.89 4.67 -6.84
CA GLU A 258 -15.19 5.17 -6.42
C GLU A 258 -15.89 4.29 -5.37
N ASP A 259 -15.26 3.15 -5.00
CA ASP A 259 -15.84 2.27 -3.97
C ASP A 259 -15.80 2.94 -2.59
N LYS A 260 -16.96 3.04 -1.94
CA LYS A 260 -17.12 3.67 -0.62
C LYS A 260 -16.38 2.95 0.50
N GLY A 261 -16.02 1.71 0.29
CA GLY A 261 -15.20 0.91 1.18
C GLY A 261 -13.71 1.23 1.09
N LEU A 262 -13.25 1.92 0.05
CA LEU A 262 -11.88 2.37 -0.03
C LEU A 262 -11.63 3.50 0.99
N THR A 263 -10.56 3.39 1.76
CA THR A 263 -10.07 4.47 2.63
C THR A 263 -8.63 4.78 2.27
N VAL A 264 -8.39 5.98 1.78
CA VAL A 264 -7.04 6.50 1.57
C VAL A 264 -6.61 7.19 2.85
N LEU A 265 -5.48 6.76 3.42
CA LEU A 265 -4.92 7.37 4.63
C LEU A 265 -3.86 8.41 4.25
N PRO A 266 -3.72 9.48 5.03
CA PRO A 266 -2.61 10.40 4.86
C PRO A 266 -1.30 9.72 5.24
N THR A 267 -0.19 10.24 4.77
CA THR A 267 1.14 9.84 5.24
C THR A 267 1.84 11.08 5.78
N HIS A 268 1.67 11.32 7.08
CA HIS A 268 2.30 12.44 7.79
C HIS A 268 3.81 12.23 7.85
N ARG A 269 4.55 13.31 7.91
CA ARG A 269 6.01 13.31 8.00
C ARG A 269 6.46 13.89 9.33
N VAL A 270 7.38 13.20 10.00
CA VAL A 270 7.99 13.69 11.21
C VAL A 270 9.49 13.82 10.99
N LEU A 271 9.96 15.06 11.05
CA LEU A 271 11.37 15.38 10.89
C LEU A 271 12.12 15.00 12.16
N THR A 272 13.27 14.37 12.02
CA THR A 272 14.16 13.99 13.14
C THR A 272 15.38 14.89 13.23
N THR A 273 15.68 15.63 12.16
CA THR A 273 16.75 16.63 12.10
C THR A 273 16.32 17.95 12.72
N GLY A 274 17.28 18.80 13.06
CA GLY A 274 16.99 20.12 13.61
C GLY A 274 16.25 21.01 12.61
N VAL A 275 15.20 21.68 13.08
CA VAL A 275 14.51 22.73 12.31
C VAL A 275 14.86 24.10 12.87
N PRO A 276 14.79 25.19 12.05
CA PRO A 276 14.97 26.55 12.55
C PRO A 276 14.04 26.88 13.72
N ALA A 277 14.43 27.87 14.54
CA ALA A 277 13.55 28.38 15.59
C ALA A 277 12.19 28.80 14.98
N PRO A 278 11.07 28.64 15.73
CA PRO A 278 9.72 28.87 15.18
C PRO A 278 9.56 30.19 14.41
N LYS A 279 10.10 31.29 14.96
CA LYS A 279 10.05 32.61 14.31
C LYS A 279 10.74 32.65 12.95
N ASP A 280 11.91 32.02 12.84
CA ASP A 280 12.68 32.01 11.59
C ASP A 280 12.07 31.06 10.57
N LEU A 281 11.58 29.90 11.03
CA LEU A 281 10.86 28.96 10.20
C LEU A 281 9.60 29.61 9.59
N LEU A 282 8.80 30.29 10.41
CA LEU A 282 7.59 30.96 9.92
C LEU A 282 7.93 32.06 8.92
N ARG A 283 9.02 32.81 9.13
CA ARG A 283 9.50 33.81 8.16
C ARG A 283 9.89 33.16 6.82
N MET A 284 10.50 31.97 6.85
CA MET A 284 10.85 31.23 5.63
C MET A 284 9.62 30.73 4.88
N LEU A 285 8.56 30.36 5.59
CA LEU A 285 7.33 29.81 5.01
C LEU A 285 6.34 30.90 4.55
N ASP A 286 6.38 32.10 5.12
CA ASP A 286 5.43 33.19 4.84
C ASP A 286 5.31 33.59 3.36
N PRO A 287 6.36 33.63 2.54
CA PRO A 287 6.21 33.94 1.12
C PRO A 287 5.33 32.93 0.37
N VAL A 288 5.28 31.69 0.82
CA VAL A 288 4.57 30.57 0.16
C VAL A 288 3.24 30.27 0.81
N PHE A 289 3.13 30.43 2.11
CA PHE A 289 1.96 30.05 2.88
C PHE A 289 1.35 31.23 3.64
N GLU A 290 0.05 31.23 3.72
CA GLU A 290 -0.69 31.95 4.76
C GLU A 290 -0.70 31.09 6.01
N VAL A 291 -0.13 31.60 7.11
CA VAL A 291 0.02 30.85 8.37
C VAL A 291 -1.05 31.24 9.37
N THR A 292 -1.82 30.28 9.82
CA THR A 292 -2.76 30.44 10.94
C THR A 292 -2.20 29.75 12.17
N THR A 293 -2.05 30.47 13.27
CA THR A 293 -1.50 29.97 14.52
C THR A 293 -2.62 29.62 15.51
N LEU A 294 -2.49 28.46 16.14
CA LEU A 294 -3.43 27.92 17.15
C LEU A 294 -2.67 27.70 18.46
N PRO A 295 -2.57 28.70 19.35
CA PRO A 295 -1.87 28.59 20.62
C PRO A 295 -2.65 27.71 21.59
N PHE A 296 -1.95 27.00 22.45
CA PHE A 296 -2.52 26.20 23.53
C PHE A 296 -1.73 26.27 24.84
N GLN A 297 -2.39 25.85 25.90
CA GLN A 297 -1.80 25.61 27.23
C GLN A 297 -2.01 24.14 27.60
N ALA A 298 -1.31 23.65 28.63
CA ALA A 298 -1.42 22.25 29.03
C ALA A 298 -2.86 21.78 29.28
N GLY A 299 -3.71 22.65 29.81
CA GLY A 299 -5.10 22.31 30.15
C GLY A 299 -6.09 22.30 28.97
N ASN A 300 -5.76 22.91 27.82
CA ASN A 300 -6.68 22.97 26.66
C ASN A 300 -6.09 22.37 25.37
N GLU A 301 -4.93 21.78 25.44
CA GLU A 301 -4.21 21.26 24.28
C GLU A 301 -5.02 20.23 23.50
N ALA A 302 -5.66 19.27 24.16
CA ALA A 302 -6.46 18.25 23.51
C ALA A 302 -7.61 18.87 22.67
N GLN A 303 -8.23 19.93 23.17
CA GLN A 303 -9.28 20.66 22.45
C GLN A 303 -8.70 21.38 21.22
N VAL A 304 -7.57 22.10 21.40
CA VAL A 304 -6.92 22.84 20.30
C VAL A 304 -6.38 21.86 19.24
N ARG A 305 -5.85 20.71 19.66
CA ARG A 305 -5.44 19.61 18.74
C ARG A 305 -6.62 19.12 17.90
N GLY A 306 -7.77 18.91 18.53
CA GLY A 306 -8.99 18.52 17.81
C GLY A 306 -9.40 19.57 16.77
N GLN A 307 -9.41 20.85 17.14
CA GLN A 307 -9.69 21.97 16.21
C GLN A 307 -8.67 22.06 15.08
N PHE A 308 -7.40 21.87 15.37
CA PHE A 308 -6.32 21.87 14.39
C PHE A 308 -6.51 20.76 13.33
N ILE A 309 -6.71 19.52 13.76
CA ILE A 309 -6.91 18.38 12.86
C ILE A 309 -8.21 18.56 12.06
N GLU A 310 -9.32 18.95 12.70
CA GLU A 310 -10.60 19.16 12.03
C GLU A 310 -10.53 20.28 10.98
N THR A 311 -9.87 21.40 11.30
CA THR A 311 -9.69 22.50 10.36
C THR A 311 -8.81 22.07 9.16
N LEU A 312 -7.71 21.32 9.41
CA LEU A 312 -6.89 20.76 8.35
C LEU A 312 -7.71 19.87 7.43
N ARG A 313 -8.52 18.98 7.99
CA ARG A 313 -9.34 18.02 7.24
C ARG A 313 -10.43 18.73 6.42
N SER A 314 -11.20 19.63 7.03
CA SER A 314 -12.34 20.27 6.37
C SER A 314 -11.89 21.30 5.33
N ARG A 315 -11.05 22.27 5.70
CA ARG A 315 -10.60 23.33 4.77
C ARG A 315 -9.64 22.80 3.71
N GLY A 316 -8.82 21.82 4.05
CA GLY A 316 -7.88 21.19 3.12
C GLY A 316 -8.55 20.42 1.97
N GLN A 317 -9.87 20.19 2.02
CA GLN A 317 -10.61 19.66 0.87
C GLN A 317 -10.67 20.64 -0.31
N SER A 318 -10.72 21.93 -0.03
CA SER A 318 -10.89 22.97 -1.06
C SER A 318 -9.60 23.65 -1.46
N VAL A 319 -8.60 23.72 -0.57
CA VAL A 319 -7.31 24.37 -0.82
C VAL A 319 -6.16 23.50 -0.27
N PRO A 320 -5.00 23.48 -0.93
CA PRO A 320 -3.82 22.80 -0.37
C PRO A 320 -3.47 23.41 0.99
N MET A 321 -3.53 22.59 2.03
CA MET A 321 -3.30 23.00 3.42
C MET A 321 -2.51 21.91 4.15
N PHE A 322 -1.58 22.35 4.99
CA PHE A 322 -0.74 21.46 5.80
C PHE A 322 -0.78 21.87 7.26
N GLY A 323 -0.65 20.89 8.14
CA GLY A 323 -0.47 21.13 9.55
C GLY A 323 1.02 21.08 9.91
N LEU A 324 1.45 21.95 10.83
CA LEU A 324 2.81 21.95 11.37
C LEU A 324 2.75 22.01 12.89
N ALA A 325 3.49 21.13 13.55
CA ALA A 325 3.76 21.17 14.98
C ALA A 325 5.27 21.11 15.22
N LEU A 326 5.77 21.88 16.16
CA LEU A 326 7.19 21.99 16.48
C LEU A 326 7.46 21.50 17.90
N LYS A 327 8.63 20.90 18.11
CA LYS A 327 9.08 20.47 19.43
C LYS A 327 9.23 21.67 20.35
N ASN A 328 8.71 21.53 21.58
CA ASN A 328 8.75 22.55 22.62
C ASN A 328 8.04 23.88 22.26
N ASP A 329 7.16 23.86 21.25
CA ASP A 329 6.36 25.02 20.89
C ASP A 329 4.89 24.79 21.28
N PRO A 330 4.29 25.63 22.14
CA PRO A 330 2.91 25.47 22.58
C PRO A 330 1.89 25.99 21.57
N GLN A 331 2.11 25.70 20.28
CA GLN A 331 1.25 26.13 19.18
C GLN A 331 1.18 25.07 18.09
N TYR A 332 0.06 25.03 17.37
CA TYR A 332 -0.08 24.38 16.09
C TYR A 332 -0.20 25.42 14.98
N TYR A 333 0.26 25.09 13.79
CA TYR A 333 0.24 25.98 12.63
C TYR A 333 -0.48 25.33 11.47
N LEU A 334 -1.43 26.02 10.86
CA LEU A 334 -2.03 25.66 9.59
C LEU A 334 -1.37 26.48 8.48
N LEU A 335 -0.79 25.80 7.53
CA LEU A 335 -0.08 26.37 6.38
C LEU A 335 -0.99 26.26 5.16
N THR A 336 -1.65 27.35 4.77
CA THR A 336 -2.50 27.40 3.57
C THR A 336 -1.68 27.90 2.38
N LEU A 337 -1.58 27.11 1.31
CA LEU A 337 -0.80 27.49 0.14
C LEU A 337 -1.41 28.73 -0.54
N ARG A 338 -0.60 29.80 -0.69
CA ARG A 338 -1.02 31.03 -1.32
C ARG A 338 -1.40 30.82 -2.79
N ALA A 339 -2.35 31.56 -3.30
CA ALA A 339 -2.87 31.40 -4.66
C ALA A 339 -1.76 31.43 -5.75
N ALA A 340 -0.76 32.28 -5.57
CA ALA A 340 0.39 32.41 -6.50
C ALA A 340 1.26 31.13 -6.60
N HIS A 341 1.23 30.26 -5.60
CA HIS A 341 2.00 29.02 -5.53
C HIS A 341 1.16 27.76 -5.82
N ARG A 342 -0.14 27.92 -6.06
CA ARG A 342 -1.01 26.79 -6.41
C ARG A 342 -0.70 26.33 -7.83
N PRO A 343 -0.66 25.02 -8.07
CA PRO A 343 -0.41 24.49 -9.41
C PRO A 343 -1.51 24.94 -10.37
N SER A 344 -1.14 25.24 -11.61
CA SER A 344 -2.09 25.58 -12.66
C SER A 344 -2.97 24.36 -13.04
N ALA A 345 -4.10 24.62 -13.70
CA ALA A 345 -4.94 23.54 -14.23
C ALA A 345 -4.22 22.66 -15.26
N SER A 346 -3.17 23.19 -15.92
CA SER A 346 -2.34 22.47 -16.89
C SER A 346 -1.16 21.73 -16.26
N ALA A 347 -0.91 21.87 -14.94
CA ALA A 347 0.13 21.12 -14.24
C ALA A 347 -0.17 19.61 -14.26
N SER A 348 0.89 18.80 -14.22
CA SER A 348 0.73 17.35 -14.21
C SER A 348 -0.13 16.91 -13.00
N PRO A 349 -0.89 15.81 -13.09
CA PRO A 349 -1.62 15.29 -11.94
C PRO A 349 -0.73 15.10 -10.70
N ARG A 350 0.51 14.64 -10.88
CA ARG A 350 1.48 14.46 -9.80
C ARG A 350 1.82 15.77 -9.10
N ASP A 351 2.05 16.84 -9.85
CA ASP A 351 2.47 18.15 -9.30
C ASP A 351 1.32 18.83 -8.52
N ARG A 352 0.09 18.39 -8.74
CA ARG A 352 -1.10 18.89 -8.02
C ARG A 352 -1.38 18.16 -6.71
N LEU A 353 -0.67 17.05 -6.42
CA LEU A 353 -0.85 16.31 -5.19
C LEU A 353 -0.31 17.09 -3.98
N ASP A 354 -1.04 17.10 -2.89
CA ASP A 354 -0.64 17.73 -1.62
C ASP A 354 0.73 17.20 -1.16
N VAL A 355 1.01 15.91 -1.37
CA VAL A 355 2.31 15.31 -1.06
C VAL A 355 3.45 15.93 -1.87
N SER A 356 3.25 16.22 -3.14
CA SER A 356 4.25 16.85 -4.01
C SER A 356 4.47 18.31 -3.62
N LEU A 357 3.39 19.02 -3.31
CA LEU A 357 3.44 20.41 -2.84
C LEU A 357 4.16 20.52 -1.49
N LEU A 358 3.88 19.63 -0.54
CA LEU A 358 4.58 19.57 0.73
C LEU A 358 6.06 19.28 0.53
N GLN A 359 6.40 18.33 -0.34
CA GLN A 359 7.79 18.00 -0.67
C GLN A 359 8.53 19.20 -1.24
N GLN A 360 7.93 19.86 -2.22
CA GLN A 360 8.53 20.99 -2.93
C GLN A 360 8.73 22.22 -2.04
N HIS A 361 7.73 22.58 -1.25
CA HIS A 361 7.69 23.88 -0.57
C HIS A 361 8.12 23.84 0.90
N VAL A 362 8.14 22.68 1.51
CA VAL A 362 8.49 22.53 2.92
C VAL A 362 9.64 21.58 3.12
N VAL A 363 9.50 20.31 2.70
CA VAL A 363 10.48 19.26 2.99
C VAL A 363 11.82 19.55 2.32
N ALA A 364 11.84 19.95 1.04
CA ALA A 364 13.08 20.27 0.34
C ALA A 364 13.85 21.45 0.97
N THR A 365 13.14 22.34 1.65
CA THR A 365 13.75 23.48 2.37
C THR A 365 14.28 23.08 3.74
N LEU A 366 13.54 22.24 4.48
CA LEU A 366 13.88 21.85 5.85
C LEU A 366 14.82 20.64 5.92
N CYS A 367 14.79 19.77 4.91
CA CYS A 367 15.62 18.58 4.78
C CYS A 367 16.25 18.57 3.37
N PRO A 368 17.24 19.44 3.09
CA PRO A 368 17.80 19.61 1.75
C PRO A 368 18.62 18.40 1.29
N THR A 369 19.14 17.58 2.20
CA THR A 369 19.95 16.41 1.85
C THR A 369 19.12 15.14 1.78
N GLN A 370 19.55 14.20 0.94
CA GLN A 370 18.91 12.88 0.85
C GLN A 370 18.93 12.14 2.19
N GLN A 371 20.03 12.22 2.93
CA GLN A 371 20.18 11.60 4.25
C GLN A 371 19.14 12.11 5.26
N GLU A 372 18.89 13.43 5.29
CA GLU A 372 17.85 14.02 6.15
C GLU A 372 16.46 13.57 5.76
N GLN A 373 16.18 13.45 4.45
CA GLN A 373 14.89 12.94 3.96
C GLN A 373 14.71 11.45 4.27
N GLU A 374 15.77 10.66 4.21
CA GLU A 374 15.74 9.24 4.57
C GLU A 374 15.57 9.02 6.09
N ALA A 375 15.99 9.97 6.91
CA ALA A 375 15.83 9.92 8.36
C ALA A 375 14.43 10.33 8.85
N MET A 376 13.55 10.84 7.98
CA MET A 376 12.18 11.17 8.36
C MET A 376 11.40 9.92 8.77
N LEU A 377 10.55 10.10 9.79
CA LEU A 377 9.56 9.10 10.18
C LEU A 377 8.22 9.38 9.48
N TYR A 378 7.45 8.34 9.28
CA TYR A 378 6.15 8.41 8.63
C TYR A 378 5.07 7.80 9.51
N SER A 379 3.95 8.50 9.67
CA SER A 379 2.77 8.00 10.36
C SER A 379 1.51 8.21 9.51
N LYS A 380 0.55 7.31 9.67
CA LYS A 380 -0.80 7.44 9.10
C LYS A 380 -1.79 8.01 10.13
N ASP A 381 -1.33 8.21 11.36
CA ASP A 381 -2.12 8.72 12.49
C ASP A 381 -1.66 10.15 12.86
N ASP A 382 -2.58 11.10 12.78
CA ASP A 382 -2.36 12.50 13.18
C ASP A 382 -1.83 12.59 14.64
N HIS A 383 -2.47 11.84 15.56
CA HIS A 383 -2.14 11.88 16.98
C HIS A 383 -0.76 11.27 17.25
N GLU A 384 -0.42 10.17 16.58
CA GLU A 384 0.89 9.54 16.69
C GLU A 384 2.01 10.49 16.22
N ALA A 385 1.83 11.09 15.04
CA ALA A 385 2.80 12.06 14.50
C ALA A 385 3.04 13.25 15.46
N LEU A 386 1.96 13.79 16.01
CA LEU A 386 2.05 14.88 17.01
C LEU A 386 2.68 14.44 18.32
N ASN A 387 2.38 13.22 18.78
CA ASN A 387 2.95 12.67 20.01
C ASN A 387 4.46 12.42 19.89
N TRP A 388 4.95 11.95 18.73
CA TRP A 388 6.39 11.77 18.50
C TRP A 388 7.17 13.08 18.65
N VAL A 389 6.62 14.20 18.20
CA VAL A 389 7.24 15.52 18.38
C VAL A 389 7.23 15.93 19.86
N ARG A 390 6.14 15.69 20.59
CA ARG A 390 6.03 16.01 22.02
C ARG A 390 6.95 15.18 22.88
N GLN A 391 7.09 13.90 22.58
CA GLN A 391 7.98 12.98 23.28
C GLN A 391 9.45 13.18 22.91
N GLY A 392 9.74 14.02 21.91
CA GLY A 392 11.08 14.34 21.48
C GLY A 392 11.71 13.37 20.49
N THR A 393 10.94 12.39 20.00
CA THR A 393 11.35 11.49 18.90
C THR A 393 11.53 12.26 17.59
N GLY A 394 10.69 13.26 17.36
CA GLY A 394 10.80 14.19 16.23
C GLY A 394 11.01 15.63 16.66
N THR A 395 11.44 16.46 15.72
CA THR A 395 11.63 17.91 15.90
C THR A 395 10.47 18.72 15.33
N ALA A 396 9.82 18.21 14.28
CA ALA A 396 8.64 18.79 13.67
C ALA A 396 7.74 17.71 13.06
N ALA A 397 6.43 17.88 13.17
CA ALA A 397 5.45 17.06 12.45
C ALA A 397 4.79 17.90 11.34
N LEU A 398 4.76 17.35 10.13
CA LEU A 398 4.07 17.88 8.97
C LEU A 398 2.86 16.99 8.67
N LEU A 399 1.67 17.51 8.95
CA LEU A 399 0.41 16.80 8.69
C LEU A 399 -0.14 17.21 7.32
N LEU A 400 -0.73 16.27 6.62
CA LEU A 400 -1.39 16.50 5.34
C LEU A 400 -2.69 15.68 5.24
N ASN A 401 -3.57 16.11 4.35
CA ASN A 401 -4.78 15.34 4.05
C ASN A 401 -4.45 14.07 3.22
N PRO A 402 -5.33 13.06 3.25
CA PRO A 402 -5.27 11.97 2.31
C PRO A 402 -5.20 12.47 0.87
N THR A 403 -4.46 11.78 0.03
CA THR A 403 -4.45 12.06 -1.41
C THR A 403 -5.88 12.03 -1.95
N LYS A 404 -6.28 13.12 -2.60
CA LYS A 404 -7.58 13.18 -3.30
C LYS A 404 -7.50 12.27 -4.52
N VAL A 405 -8.44 11.35 -4.61
CA VAL A 405 -8.52 10.33 -5.66
C VAL A 405 -9.56 10.75 -6.68
#